data_7d198b639fab40ca333378220d542dbf
#
_entry.id   7d198b639fab40ca333378220d542dbf
#
_cell.length_a   1.000
_cell.length_b   1.000
_cell.length_c   1.000
_cell.angle_alpha   90.00
_cell.angle_beta   90.00
_cell.angle_gamma   90.00
#
_symmetry.space_group_name_H-M   'P 1'
#
loop_
_entity.id
_entity.type
_entity.pdbx_description
1 polymer ?
#
loop_
_entity_poly.entity_id
_entity_poly.type
_entity_poly.pdbx_seq_one_letter_code
_entity_poly.pdbx_strand_id
1 'polypeptide(L)'
;MKNVFKMANHIHAVSRVSRISRFAVVAAITTLEAAAGCGFEQAEVHIGYRGRKEEVRTVACARQPDGAWRFHMPVCQIPRDAWYVDVFVEGASPAKGEGYWVTGDCNHGKLTRDKGFVETAIMRLPIFGVAAPGGSFVAICKTLRGEFTHQVRAGGGRYRVCPRFKIERMEFDPYEDIVVDYYPLAGEDANYSGMARKYREWQLARGEVKPLKEKIKTSEALKWSAESIFLRCKFGRSIRKGLDHRSFITNTPPMSVDHTFDDFMDIMRKCKALGMDKVDMCMVGWQPDGHDGPFPDLFPPDDRFGGEAKMREAIALGKSLGYRMSVHVNWHNYYSSSKRWREDDVAKGLDGKPRVYAKLPILPAGRCYDACYGVMCNRYVDDDIARLLDFGLDGMLHMDVMSAEEPAPCHDPRHPATRGDMVRWQKAIGEKARLYFGGSSSESGFDQFASALDNILYVAWEPREHPMCDGMLPIFPIAYNGIVMSQPYYATIDAPCHRSKDEMMSEAFKAFLWIPSAEDRVLKVFEWGGRPMFYYTMYTDRDLADIKRMYDQWQPLKHLQLEFIHEHVALAPGVAATRYENGEEVVCNASDASFSYRGATVGPHEHRLFGPAEVAR
;
A
#
# COMPACT_ATOMS: atom_id res chain seq x y z
N MET A 1 23.55 -61.97 2.83
CA MET A 1 23.88 -62.65 1.56
C MET A 1 22.59 -62.99 0.85
N LYS A 2 22.52 -62.70 -0.44
CA LYS A 2 21.39 -62.89 -1.39
C LYS A 2 20.26 -61.84 -1.23
N ASN A 3 20.32 -60.74 -1.98
CA ASN A 3 19.55 -60.43 -3.18
C ASN A 3 19.98 -59.08 -3.73
N VAL A 4 21.01 -59.09 -4.56
CA VAL A 4 21.33 -58.09 -5.56
C VAL A 4 21.19 -58.79 -6.89
N PHE A 5 20.66 -58.18 -7.90
CA PHE A 5 20.31 -58.60 -9.25
C PHE A 5 18.83 -58.89 -9.49
N LYS A 6 18.14 -57.78 -9.86
CA LYS A 6 17.14 -57.74 -10.94
C LYS A 6 16.59 -56.31 -11.10
N MET A 7 17.29 -55.52 -11.88
CA MET A 7 16.72 -54.35 -12.59
C MET A 7 17.70 -53.87 -13.66
N ALA A 8 17.76 -54.64 -14.70
CA ALA A 8 18.34 -54.22 -15.97
C ALA A 8 17.48 -54.85 -17.06
N ASN A 9 16.53 -54.08 -17.58
CA ASN A 9 15.86 -54.21 -18.87
C ASN A 9 14.54 -53.47 -18.87
N HIS A 10 14.62 -52.13 -19.07
CA HIS A 10 13.51 -51.31 -19.59
C HIS A 10 14.07 -49.95 -20.03
N ILE A 11 15.04 -49.97 -20.92
CA ILE A 11 15.47 -48.77 -21.67
C ILE A 11 15.50 -49.18 -23.14
N HIS A 12 14.34 -49.20 -23.78
CA HIS A 12 14.23 -49.12 -25.25
C HIS A 12 12.77 -48.90 -25.64
N ALA A 13 12.21 -47.74 -25.37
CA ALA A 13 11.00 -47.24 -26.03
C ALA A 13 10.69 -45.78 -25.69
N VAL A 14 11.66 -44.88 -25.80
CA VAL A 14 11.39 -43.40 -25.85
C VAL A 14 12.43 -42.80 -26.78
N SER A 15 12.31 -42.98 -28.06
CA SER A 15 13.17 -42.29 -29.03
C SER A 15 12.46 -41.90 -30.34
N ARG A 16 11.19 -41.45 -30.25
CA ARG A 16 10.50 -40.91 -31.43
C ARG A 16 9.59 -39.69 -31.18
N VAL A 17 9.68 -39.01 -30.01
CA VAL A 17 8.86 -37.78 -29.74
C VAL A 17 9.77 -36.60 -29.36
N SER A 18 10.89 -36.41 -29.97
CA SER A 18 11.76 -35.30 -29.52
C SER A 18 12.41 -34.44 -30.59
N ARG A 19 12.04 -34.55 -31.88
CA ARG A 19 12.66 -33.66 -32.88
C ARG A 19 11.85 -32.41 -33.23
N ILE A 20 10.55 -32.36 -32.95
CA ILE A 20 9.73 -31.17 -33.24
C ILE A 20 9.73 -30.18 -32.06
N SER A 21 9.84 -30.66 -30.82
CA SER A 21 9.86 -29.76 -29.65
C SER A 21 11.20 -29.05 -29.42
N ARG A 22 12.33 -29.61 -29.88
CA ARG A 22 13.64 -28.95 -29.71
C ARG A 22 13.86 -27.78 -30.66
N PHE A 23 13.27 -27.80 -31.86
CA PHE A 23 13.37 -26.66 -32.79
C PHE A 23 12.46 -25.49 -32.37
N ALA A 24 11.29 -25.76 -31.80
CA ALA A 24 10.40 -24.72 -31.31
C ALA A 24 10.94 -24.05 -30.01
N VAL A 25 11.54 -24.83 -29.09
CA VAL A 25 12.14 -24.29 -27.87
C VAL A 25 13.43 -23.52 -28.16
N VAL A 26 14.26 -23.99 -29.12
CA VAL A 26 15.47 -23.25 -29.53
C VAL A 26 15.11 -21.99 -30.30
N ALA A 27 14.07 -22.00 -31.15
CA ALA A 27 13.60 -20.78 -31.85
C ALA A 27 12.93 -19.78 -30.87
N ALA A 28 12.22 -20.24 -29.85
CA ALA A 28 11.64 -19.36 -28.82
C ALA A 28 12.73 -18.76 -27.91
N ILE A 29 13.77 -19.54 -27.55
CA ILE A 29 14.91 -19.04 -26.78
C ILE A 29 15.74 -18.04 -27.60
N THR A 30 15.97 -18.30 -28.87
CA THR A 30 16.73 -17.38 -29.75
C THR A 30 15.93 -16.11 -30.09
N THR A 31 14.61 -16.17 -30.17
CA THR A 31 13.79 -14.94 -30.34
C THR A 31 13.64 -14.13 -29.06
N LEU A 32 13.65 -14.76 -27.87
CA LEU A 32 13.73 -14.03 -26.59
C LEU A 32 15.11 -13.39 -26.39
N GLU A 33 16.20 -14.07 -26.76
CA GLU A 33 17.55 -13.51 -26.67
C GLU A 33 17.77 -12.35 -27.66
N ALA A 34 17.19 -12.39 -28.84
CA ALA A 34 17.32 -11.32 -29.83
C ALA A 34 16.50 -10.06 -29.52
N ALA A 35 15.40 -10.19 -28.73
CA ALA A 35 14.60 -9.03 -28.28
C ALA A 35 15.11 -8.46 -26.94
N ALA A 36 15.98 -9.15 -26.21
CA ALA A 36 16.36 -8.83 -24.82
C ALA A 36 17.73 -8.15 -24.69
N GLY A 37 18.44 -7.86 -25.77
CA GLY A 37 19.84 -7.47 -25.71
C GLY A 37 20.19 -5.99 -25.90
N CYS A 38 19.28 -5.15 -26.29
CA CYS A 38 19.64 -3.76 -26.62
C CYS A 38 19.37 -2.80 -25.46
N GLY A 39 20.45 -2.34 -24.80
CA GLY A 39 20.46 -1.11 -24.02
C GLY A 39 20.37 -1.27 -22.49
N PHE A 40 20.44 -2.50 -21.96
CA PHE A 40 20.48 -2.71 -20.51
C PHE A 40 21.85 -3.16 -19.98
N GLU A 41 22.83 -3.33 -20.84
CA GLU A 41 24.18 -3.83 -20.50
C GLU A 41 25.02 -2.81 -19.76
N GLN A 42 24.70 -1.54 -19.89
CA GLN A 42 25.43 -0.44 -19.27
C GLN A 42 24.48 0.62 -18.71
N ALA A 43 24.85 1.19 -17.57
CA ALA A 43 24.22 2.35 -16.98
C ALA A 43 25.15 3.57 -17.02
N GLU A 44 24.60 4.71 -17.38
CA GLU A 44 25.20 6.02 -17.20
C GLU A 44 24.77 6.56 -15.84
N VAL A 45 25.71 6.76 -14.94
CA VAL A 45 25.49 7.18 -13.55
C VAL A 45 25.86 8.64 -13.41
N HIS A 46 24.90 9.48 -13.08
CA HIS A 46 25.09 10.90 -12.84
C HIS A 46 25.13 11.17 -11.32
N ILE A 47 26.27 11.63 -10.84
CA ILE A 47 26.49 11.97 -9.43
C ILE A 47 26.50 13.48 -9.30
N GLY A 48 25.42 14.02 -8.73
CA GLY A 48 25.29 15.46 -8.49
C GLY A 48 25.88 15.88 -7.16
N TYR A 49 26.44 17.09 -7.13
CA TYR A 49 27.07 17.68 -5.96
C TYR A 49 26.59 19.12 -5.76
N ARG A 50 26.68 19.61 -4.54
CA ARG A 50 26.48 21.05 -4.29
C ARG A 50 27.76 21.84 -4.65
N GLY A 51 27.60 22.86 -5.50
CA GLY A 51 28.67 23.80 -5.81
C GLY A 51 29.81 23.29 -6.69
N ARG A 52 29.72 22.06 -7.22
CA ARG A 52 30.68 21.55 -8.21
C ARG A 52 29.97 20.83 -9.36
N LYS A 53 30.67 20.63 -10.47
CA LYS A 53 30.14 19.98 -11.68
C LYS A 53 29.73 18.54 -11.37
N GLU A 54 28.63 18.11 -11.98
CA GLU A 54 28.18 16.73 -11.97
C GLU A 54 29.26 15.79 -12.53
N GLU A 55 29.42 14.66 -11.91
CA GLU A 55 30.28 13.58 -12.37
C GLU A 55 29.44 12.53 -13.10
N VAL A 56 29.93 12.06 -14.24
CA VAL A 56 29.27 11.02 -15.03
C VAL A 56 30.20 9.80 -15.11
N ARG A 57 29.67 8.63 -14.78
CA ARG A 57 30.36 7.34 -14.86
C ARG A 57 29.57 6.38 -15.70
N THR A 58 30.24 5.48 -16.41
CA THR A 58 29.62 4.32 -17.05
C THR A 58 29.89 3.08 -16.21
N VAL A 59 28.83 2.33 -15.88
CA VAL A 59 28.89 1.11 -15.07
C VAL A 59 28.24 -0.03 -15.85
N ALA A 60 28.93 -1.16 -15.96
CA ALA A 60 28.35 -2.35 -16.60
C ALA A 60 27.24 -2.95 -15.73
N CYS A 61 26.14 -3.35 -16.35
CA CYS A 61 25.08 -4.12 -15.73
C CYS A 61 25.30 -5.62 -15.93
N ALA A 62 25.09 -6.42 -14.90
CA ALA A 62 25.29 -7.86 -14.93
C ALA A 62 23.98 -8.60 -15.20
N ARG A 63 23.98 -9.54 -16.15
CA ARG A 63 22.85 -10.44 -16.39
C ARG A 63 22.64 -11.36 -15.21
N GLN A 64 21.42 -11.45 -14.70
CA GLN A 64 21.05 -12.28 -13.57
C GLN A 64 20.38 -13.60 -14.06
N PRO A 65 20.42 -14.67 -13.25
CA PRO A 65 19.77 -15.95 -13.60
C PRO A 65 18.25 -15.85 -13.83
N ASP A 66 17.58 -14.92 -13.17
CA ASP A 66 16.15 -14.64 -13.30
C ASP A 66 15.78 -13.76 -14.51
N GLY A 67 16.77 -13.47 -15.34
CA GLY A 67 16.60 -12.70 -16.56
C GLY A 67 16.73 -11.18 -16.39
N ALA A 68 17.00 -10.67 -15.19
CA ALA A 68 17.25 -9.25 -14.97
C ALA A 68 18.62 -8.79 -15.51
N TRP A 69 18.71 -7.50 -15.84
CA TRP A 69 19.97 -6.77 -15.94
C TRP A 69 20.16 -5.97 -14.67
N ARG A 70 21.18 -6.33 -13.87
CA ARG A 70 21.44 -5.69 -12.58
C ARG A 70 22.46 -4.57 -12.70
N PHE A 71 22.03 -3.36 -12.37
CA PHE A 71 22.92 -2.29 -11.98
C PHE A 71 23.29 -2.47 -10.49
N HIS A 72 24.59 -2.36 -10.19
CA HIS A 72 25.11 -2.46 -8.83
C HIS A 72 26.23 -1.44 -8.61
N MET A 73 26.05 -0.56 -7.64
CA MET A 73 27.06 0.37 -7.15
C MET A 73 27.30 0.10 -5.68
N PRO A 74 28.48 -0.46 -5.30
CA PRO A 74 28.81 -0.72 -3.91
C PRO A 74 28.80 0.57 -3.06
N VAL A 75 28.41 0.46 -1.82
CA VAL A 75 28.30 1.59 -0.88
C VAL A 75 29.61 2.38 -0.77
N CYS A 76 30.76 1.71 -0.82
CA CYS A 76 32.09 2.35 -0.77
C CYS A 76 32.40 3.22 -2.02
N GLN A 77 31.64 3.08 -3.10
CA GLN A 77 31.77 3.88 -4.33
C GLN A 77 30.80 5.07 -4.38
N ILE A 78 29.87 5.16 -3.43
CA ILE A 78 28.92 6.28 -3.31
C ILE A 78 29.66 7.41 -2.57
N PRO A 79 29.88 8.59 -3.20
CA PRO A 79 30.56 9.68 -2.51
C PRO A 79 29.70 10.23 -1.37
N ARG A 80 30.31 10.41 -0.20
CA ARG A 80 29.62 10.91 1.00
C ARG A 80 29.08 12.33 0.85
N ASP A 81 29.72 13.13 -0.01
CA ASP A 81 29.33 14.51 -0.33
C ASP A 81 28.44 14.62 -1.58
N ALA A 82 28.01 13.48 -2.15
CA ALA A 82 27.03 13.48 -3.22
C ALA A 82 25.69 14.03 -2.71
N TRP A 83 25.03 14.80 -3.56
CA TRP A 83 23.66 15.23 -3.33
C TRP A 83 22.67 14.17 -3.79
N TYR A 84 22.93 13.63 -5.00
CA TYR A 84 22.12 12.56 -5.57
C TYR A 84 22.95 11.65 -6.48
N VAL A 85 22.39 10.48 -6.75
CA VAL A 85 22.85 9.56 -7.79
C VAL A 85 21.67 9.20 -8.67
N ASP A 86 21.71 9.59 -9.97
CA ASP A 86 20.75 9.16 -11.00
C ASP A 86 21.33 7.97 -11.76
N VAL A 87 20.51 6.98 -12.07
CA VAL A 87 20.92 5.79 -12.82
C VAL A 87 20.14 5.71 -14.13
N PHE A 88 20.80 5.97 -15.24
CA PHE A 88 20.21 5.90 -16.58
C PHE A 88 20.66 4.65 -17.31
N VAL A 89 19.73 3.96 -17.93
CA VAL A 89 19.98 2.81 -18.79
C VAL A 89 19.35 3.12 -20.15
N GLU A 90 20.06 2.88 -21.25
CA GLU A 90 19.57 3.23 -22.61
C GLU A 90 18.25 2.50 -22.93
N GLY A 91 18.10 1.23 -22.52
CA GLY A 91 16.87 0.46 -22.67
C GLY A 91 15.67 1.05 -21.90
N ALA A 92 15.90 1.94 -20.94
CA ALA A 92 14.88 2.70 -20.21
C ALA A 92 14.60 4.09 -20.83
N SER A 93 15.00 4.32 -22.07
CA SER A 93 14.90 5.61 -22.77
C SER A 93 14.07 5.50 -24.06
N PRO A 94 12.74 5.23 -23.98
CA PRO A 94 11.91 5.04 -25.16
C PRO A 94 11.82 6.30 -26.02
N ALA A 95 11.61 6.12 -27.32
CA ALA A 95 11.27 7.21 -28.21
C ALA A 95 9.89 7.80 -27.86
N LYS A 96 9.70 9.10 -28.14
CA LYS A 96 8.37 9.70 -28.14
C LYS A 96 7.49 8.99 -29.17
N GLY A 97 6.27 8.63 -28.78
CA GLY A 97 5.33 7.93 -29.66
C GLY A 97 4.22 7.22 -28.90
N GLU A 98 3.87 6.05 -29.38
CA GLU A 98 2.92 5.15 -28.72
C GLU A 98 3.54 4.53 -27.47
N GLY A 99 2.71 4.36 -26.42
CA GLY A 99 3.12 3.77 -25.16
C GLY A 99 2.99 4.74 -23.97
N TYR A 100 3.45 4.25 -22.82
CA TYR A 100 3.37 5.00 -21.56
C TYR A 100 4.50 4.59 -20.60
N TRP A 101 4.81 5.50 -19.70
CA TRP A 101 5.66 5.23 -18.54
C TRP A 101 4.80 5.03 -17.29
N VAL A 102 5.36 4.34 -16.30
CA VAL A 102 4.76 4.07 -14.99
C VAL A 102 5.78 4.32 -13.90
N THR A 103 5.34 4.84 -12.75
CA THR A 103 6.18 5.07 -11.57
C THR A 103 5.56 4.50 -10.31
N GLY A 104 6.36 4.35 -9.27
CA GLY A 104 6.01 3.64 -8.03
C GLY A 104 4.93 4.30 -7.15
N ASP A 105 4.49 5.50 -7.50
CA ASP A 105 3.30 6.16 -6.93
C ASP A 105 2.00 5.76 -7.65
N CYS A 106 2.07 4.74 -8.53
CA CYS A 106 0.98 4.25 -9.38
C CYS A 106 0.54 5.23 -10.48
N ASN A 107 1.18 6.36 -10.66
CA ASN A 107 0.90 7.28 -11.76
C ASN A 107 1.53 6.80 -13.06
N HIS A 108 0.91 7.18 -14.17
CA HIS A 108 1.40 6.92 -15.51
C HIS A 108 1.25 8.15 -16.39
N GLY A 109 1.99 8.15 -17.51
CA GLY A 109 1.82 9.17 -18.54
C GLY A 109 2.20 8.64 -19.91
N LYS A 110 1.47 9.08 -20.94
CA LYS A 110 1.72 8.72 -22.36
C LYS A 110 3.06 9.28 -22.84
N LEU A 111 3.71 8.58 -23.75
CA LEU A 111 4.97 9.00 -24.38
C LEU A 111 4.77 10.04 -25.51
N THR A 112 3.82 10.96 -25.37
CA THR A 112 3.40 11.89 -26.42
C THR A 112 3.92 13.32 -26.24
N ARG A 113 4.48 13.68 -25.08
CA ARG A 113 4.94 15.06 -24.79
C ARG A 113 6.31 15.32 -25.43
N ASP A 114 6.49 16.54 -25.97
CA ASP A 114 7.77 16.97 -26.58
C ASP A 114 8.85 17.27 -25.54
N LYS A 115 8.42 17.83 -24.41
CA LYS A 115 9.28 18.16 -23.27
C LYS A 115 8.49 18.10 -21.97
N GLY A 116 9.17 17.81 -20.88
CA GLY A 116 8.59 17.83 -19.55
C GLY A 116 9.47 17.11 -18.55
N PHE A 117 9.15 17.30 -17.29
CA PHE A 117 9.82 16.65 -16.17
C PHE A 117 8.82 16.39 -15.06
N VAL A 118 8.85 15.20 -14.50
CA VAL A 118 8.13 14.87 -13.27
C VAL A 118 9.03 14.02 -12.38
N GLU A 119 9.01 14.30 -11.10
CA GLU A 119 9.64 13.49 -10.06
C GLU A 119 8.56 13.04 -9.08
N THR A 120 8.53 11.77 -8.74
CA THR A 120 7.57 11.23 -7.76
C THR A 120 7.86 11.79 -6.38
N ALA A 121 6.81 12.20 -5.68
CA ALA A 121 6.94 12.69 -4.30
C ALA A 121 6.78 11.58 -3.26
N ILE A 122 6.00 10.56 -3.60
CA ILE A 122 5.61 9.47 -2.69
C ILE A 122 5.87 8.14 -3.40
N MET A 123 6.69 7.28 -2.79
CA MET A 123 7.09 5.99 -3.37
C MET A 123 6.35 4.84 -2.72
N ARG A 124 5.20 4.44 -3.27
CA ARG A 124 4.43 3.29 -2.79
C ARG A 124 5.11 1.97 -3.09
N LEU A 125 5.58 1.83 -4.33
CA LEU A 125 6.30 0.65 -4.83
C LEU A 125 7.69 1.05 -5.35
N PRO A 126 8.72 0.23 -5.19
CA PRO A 126 10.07 0.55 -5.67
C PRO A 126 10.24 0.22 -7.16
N ILE A 127 9.20 0.36 -7.96
CA ILE A 127 9.21 -0.02 -9.37
C ILE A 127 8.91 1.16 -10.27
N PHE A 128 9.53 1.14 -11.44
CA PHE A 128 9.18 2.01 -12.56
C PHE A 128 9.30 1.20 -13.85
N GLY A 129 8.64 1.66 -14.90
CA GLY A 129 8.66 0.92 -16.16
C GLY A 129 8.13 1.70 -17.34
N VAL A 130 8.23 1.08 -18.49
CA VAL A 130 7.71 1.56 -19.77
C VAL A 130 7.03 0.42 -20.49
N ALA A 131 5.90 0.70 -21.12
CA ALA A 131 5.27 -0.16 -22.11
C ALA A 131 5.21 0.60 -23.44
N ALA A 132 5.95 0.13 -24.44
CA ALA A 132 6.02 0.75 -25.76
C ALA A 132 6.32 -0.29 -26.85
N PRO A 133 5.94 -0.06 -28.13
CA PRO A 133 6.23 -0.98 -29.23
C PRO A 133 7.73 -1.25 -29.42
N GLY A 134 8.59 -0.30 -29.08
CA GLY A 134 10.05 -0.41 -29.18
C GLY A 134 10.72 -1.17 -28.03
N GLY A 135 9.96 -1.63 -27.04
CA GLY A 135 10.44 -2.38 -25.88
C GLY A 135 9.69 -2.01 -24.60
N SER A 136 9.38 -3.01 -23.82
CA SER A 136 8.73 -2.87 -22.52
C SER A 136 9.64 -3.42 -21.42
N PHE A 137 9.62 -2.79 -20.24
CA PHE A 137 10.41 -3.25 -19.10
C PHE A 137 9.75 -2.83 -17.79
N VAL A 138 10.13 -3.51 -16.70
CA VAL A 138 10.00 -3.02 -15.35
C VAL A 138 11.36 -3.03 -14.67
N ALA A 139 11.66 -1.97 -13.90
CA ALA A 139 12.81 -1.90 -13.03
C ALA A 139 12.39 -1.95 -11.58
N ILE A 140 13.17 -2.64 -10.74
CA ILE A 140 12.97 -2.76 -9.29
C ILE A 140 14.18 -2.17 -8.57
N CYS A 141 13.98 -1.11 -7.80
CA CYS A 141 14.99 -0.58 -6.87
C CYS A 141 14.98 -1.47 -5.61
N LYS A 142 16.02 -2.29 -5.44
CA LYS A 142 16.04 -3.34 -4.40
C LYS A 142 16.52 -2.90 -3.04
N THR A 143 17.26 -1.80 -2.98
CA THR A 143 17.97 -1.31 -1.80
C THR A 143 17.64 0.15 -1.53
N LEU A 144 18.10 0.69 -0.40
CA LEU A 144 17.90 2.08 0.00
C LEU A 144 16.43 2.52 -0.02
N ARG A 145 15.55 1.67 0.51
CA ARG A 145 14.11 1.93 0.57
C ARG A 145 13.82 3.22 1.33
N GLY A 146 13.06 4.13 0.69
CA GLY A 146 12.79 5.46 1.21
C GLY A 146 13.85 6.52 0.90
N GLU A 147 14.96 6.15 0.24
CA GLU A 147 16.04 7.08 -0.09
C GLU A 147 16.10 7.45 -1.58
N PHE A 148 15.08 7.11 -2.36
CA PHE A 148 15.03 7.44 -3.78
C PHE A 148 13.63 7.90 -4.22
N THR A 149 13.62 8.56 -5.38
CA THR A 149 12.41 8.91 -6.14
C THR A 149 12.56 8.38 -7.56
N HIS A 150 11.46 8.34 -8.32
CA HIS A 150 11.53 8.12 -9.76
C HIS A 150 11.38 9.43 -10.51
N GLN A 151 12.16 9.59 -11.58
CA GLN A 151 12.10 10.74 -12.47
C GLN A 151 11.69 10.30 -13.87
N VAL A 152 10.87 11.13 -14.50
CA VAL A 152 10.55 11.00 -15.93
C VAL A 152 10.88 12.33 -16.61
N ARG A 153 11.72 12.28 -17.63
CA ARG A 153 12.12 13.45 -18.42
C ARG A 153 11.76 13.20 -19.89
N ALA A 154 11.04 14.12 -20.50
CA ALA A 154 10.78 14.14 -21.94
C ALA A 154 11.62 15.26 -22.57
N GLY A 155 12.27 14.99 -23.69
CA GLY A 155 13.05 15.96 -24.44
C GLY A 155 13.80 15.33 -25.62
N GLY A 156 14.05 16.10 -26.67
CA GLY A 156 14.80 15.61 -27.84
C GLY A 156 14.18 14.39 -28.56
N GLY A 157 12.85 14.25 -28.52
CA GLY A 157 12.14 13.12 -29.12
C GLY A 157 12.22 11.81 -28.32
N ARG A 158 12.71 11.84 -27.08
CA ARG A 158 12.88 10.66 -26.22
C ARG A 158 12.41 10.94 -24.79
N TYR A 159 12.17 9.86 -24.07
CA TYR A 159 11.93 9.87 -22.63
C TYR A 159 13.10 9.21 -21.90
N ARG A 160 13.34 9.63 -20.67
CA ARG A 160 14.22 8.96 -19.71
C ARG A 160 13.44 8.70 -18.43
N VAL A 161 13.37 7.43 -18.04
CA VAL A 161 12.72 7.01 -16.78
C VAL A 161 13.79 6.39 -15.91
N CYS A 162 14.03 6.97 -14.74
CA CYS A 162 15.16 6.55 -13.91
C CYS A 162 14.88 6.75 -12.40
N PRO A 163 15.56 6.02 -11.52
CA PRO A 163 15.60 6.33 -10.11
C PRO A 163 16.61 7.46 -9.83
N ARG A 164 16.29 8.30 -8.87
CA ARG A 164 17.19 9.26 -8.22
C ARG A 164 17.37 8.87 -6.76
N PHE A 165 18.54 8.41 -6.39
CA PHE A 165 18.93 8.17 -5.00
C PHE A 165 19.36 9.50 -4.36
N LYS A 166 18.69 9.89 -3.28
CA LYS A 166 18.88 11.19 -2.61
C LYS A 166 19.87 11.03 -1.46
N ILE A 167 21.15 11.06 -1.76
CA ILE A 167 22.22 10.80 -0.80
C ILE A 167 22.22 11.81 0.36
N GLU A 168 22.02 13.09 0.04
CA GLU A 168 21.93 14.14 1.06
C GLU A 168 20.77 13.90 2.05
N ARG A 169 19.64 13.36 1.57
CA ARG A 169 18.46 13.09 2.39
C ARG A 169 18.66 11.95 3.39
N MET A 170 19.67 11.11 3.20
CA MET A 170 19.97 10.03 4.13
C MET A 170 20.36 10.58 5.51
N GLU A 171 20.96 11.78 5.55
CA GLU A 171 21.47 12.43 6.76
C GLU A 171 22.53 11.60 7.51
N PHE A 172 22.91 10.47 6.97
CA PHE A 172 23.99 9.58 7.38
C PHE A 172 24.94 9.34 6.20
N ASP A 173 26.11 8.82 6.45
CA ASP A 173 26.94 8.25 5.39
C ASP A 173 26.12 7.19 4.63
N PRO A 174 26.33 7.00 3.33
CA PRO A 174 25.72 5.90 2.61
C PRO A 174 25.91 4.57 3.35
N TYR A 175 24.82 3.84 3.57
CA TYR A 175 24.80 2.67 4.46
C TYR A 175 24.41 1.36 3.77
N GLU A 176 24.07 1.43 2.47
CA GLU A 176 23.66 0.29 1.66
C GLU A 176 24.07 0.52 0.20
N ASP A 177 24.34 -0.56 -0.54
CA ASP A 177 24.62 -0.51 -1.97
C ASP A 177 23.43 0.04 -2.75
N ILE A 178 23.66 0.61 -3.93
CA ILE A 178 22.59 0.91 -4.88
C ILE A 178 22.42 -0.29 -5.81
N VAL A 179 21.25 -0.94 -5.76
CA VAL A 179 20.91 -2.09 -6.61
C VAL A 179 19.60 -1.85 -7.33
N VAL A 180 19.63 -1.88 -8.66
CA VAL A 180 18.45 -1.77 -9.52
C VAL A 180 18.47 -2.91 -10.53
N ASP A 181 17.40 -3.71 -10.57
CA ASP A 181 17.22 -4.78 -11.54
C ASP A 181 16.22 -4.37 -12.61
N TYR A 182 16.62 -4.46 -13.87
CA TYR A 182 15.80 -4.17 -15.03
C TYR A 182 15.36 -5.48 -15.70
N TYR A 183 14.06 -5.69 -15.82
CA TYR A 183 13.45 -6.87 -16.43
C TYR A 183 12.80 -6.49 -17.76
N PRO A 184 13.37 -6.84 -18.90
CA PRO A 184 12.67 -6.73 -20.20
C PRO A 184 11.38 -7.55 -20.18
N LEU A 185 10.29 -6.98 -20.68
CA LEU A 185 8.98 -7.61 -20.76
C LEU A 185 8.57 -7.81 -22.22
N ALA A 186 7.90 -8.92 -22.52
CA ALA A 186 7.45 -9.26 -23.86
C ALA A 186 6.09 -9.96 -23.85
N GLY A 187 5.43 -10.01 -25.02
CA GLY A 187 4.13 -10.68 -25.16
C GLY A 187 3.05 -10.09 -24.24
N GLU A 188 2.33 -10.95 -23.56
CA GLU A 188 1.24 -10.59 -22.64
C GLU A 188 1.71 -9.85 -21.38
N ASP A 189 3.01 -9.90 -21.05
CA ASP A 189 3.61 -9.17 -19.93
C ASP A 189 4.05 -7.75 -20.29
N ALA A 190 4.02 -7.35 -21.57
CA ALA A 190 4.50 -6.05 -22.02
C ALA A 190 3.55 -4.88 -21.67
N ASN A 191 3.00 -4.87 -20.47
CA ASN A 191 2.06 -3.89 -19.95
C ASN A 191 2.21 -3.70 -18.44
N TYR A 192 1.44 -2.78 -17.86
CA TYR A 192 1.50 -2.49 -16.43
C TYR A 192 1.10 -3.67 -15.52
N SER A 193 0.22 -4.57 -15.98
CA SER A 193 -0.13 -5.76 -15.22
C SER A 193 1.05 -6.72 -15.13
N GLY A 194 1.79 -6.93 -16.23
CA GLY A 194 3.04 -7.68 -16.24
C GLY A 194 4.12 -7.06 -15.37
N MET A 195 4.25 -5.72 -15.36
CA MET A 195 5.17 -5.01 -14.46
C MET A 195 4.86 -5.32 -12.99
N ALA A 196 3.59 -5.25 -12.60
CA ALA A 196 3.15 -5.51 -11.23
C ALA A 196 3.29 -7.00 -10.84
N ARG A 197 2.98 -7.94 -11.77
CA ARG A 197 3.20 -9.37 -11.57
C ARG A 197 4.68 -9.70 -11.35
N LYS A 198 5.58 -9.11 -12.15
CA LYS A 198 7.03 -9.30 -12.00
C LYS A 198 7.52 -8.84 -10.62
N TYR A 199 6.96 -7.74 -10.12
CA TYR A 199 7.26 -7.28 -8.76
C TYR A 199 6.73 -8.24 -7.69
N ARG A 200 5.49 -8.74 -7.82
CA ARG A 200 4.92 -9.75 -6.93
C ARG A 200 5.75 -11.02 -6.89
N GLU A 201 6.17 -11.54 -8.07
CA GLU A 201 7.05 -12.69 -8.18
C GLU A 201 8.34 -12.51 -7.38
N TRP A 202 8.98 -11.34 -7.51
CA TRP A 202 10.17 -11.02 -6.74
C TRP A 202 9.92 -10.99 -5.24
N GLN A 203 8.82 -10.42 -4.78
CA GLN A 203 8.45 -10.36 -3.36
C GLN A 203 8.18 -11.75 -2.78
N LEU A 204 7.49 -12.61 -3.52
CA LEU A 204 7.24 -13.99 -3.12
C LEU A 204 8.53 -14.83 -3.12
N ALA A 205 9.35 -14.70 -4.16
CA ALA A 205 10.59 -15.47 -4.32
C ALA A 205 11.61 -15.21 -3.19
N ARG A 206 11.67 -13.98 -2.67
CA ARG A 206 12.56 -13.65 -1.54
C ARG A 206 11.98 -13.99 -0.16
N GLY A 207 10.75 -14.51 -0.09
CA GLY A 207 10.08 -14.91 1.14
C GLY A 207 9.65 -13.77 2.06
N GLU A 208 9.72 -12.53 1.58
CA GLU A 208 9.34 -11.34 2.37
C GLU A 208 7.84 -11.30 2.65
N VAL A 209 7.02 -11.76 1.72
CA VAL A 209 5.56 -11.80 1.83
C VAL A 209 5.04 -13.23 1.62
N LYS A 210 3.86 -13.49 2.17
CA LYS A 210 3.15 -14.78 2.01
C LYS A 210 1.75 -14.54 1.46
N PRO A 211 1.22 -15.45 0.63
CA PRO A 211 -0.16 -15.39 0.18
C PRO A 211 -1.16 -15.39 1.36
N LEU A 212 -2.24 -14.64 1.24
CA LEU A 212 -3.33 -14.64 2.22
C LEU A 212 -3.91 -16.05 2.41
N LYS A 213 -4.01 -16.84 1.34
CA LYS A 213 -4.41 -18.27 1.41
C LYS A 213 -3.57 -19.11 2.38
N GLU A 214 -2.31 -18.74 2.59
CA GLU A 214 -1.45 -19.40 3.57
C GLU A 214 -1.59 -18.80 4.97
N LYS A 215 -1.65 -17.47 5.06
CA LYS A 215 -1.77 -16.77 6.33
C LYS A 215 -3.06 -17.12 7.08
N ILE A 216 -4.19 -17.25 6.37
CA ILE A 216 -5.49 -17.60 6.98
C ILE A 216 -5.55 -19.02 7.55
N LYS A 217 -4.62 -19.92 7.18
CA LYS A 217 -4.55 -21.27 7.76
C LYS A 217 -4.14 -21.27 9.22
N THR A 218 -3.46 -20.22 9.67
CA THR A 218 -2.90 -20.08 11.01
C THR A 218 -3.49 -18.92 11.81
N SER A 219 -4.35 -18.09 11.20
CA SER A 219 -5.00 -16.95 11.86
C SER A 219 -6.50 -16.94 11.58
N GLU A 220 -7.30 -17.31 12.59
CA GLU A 220 -8.75 -17.23 12.53
C GLU A 220 -9.24 -15.77 12.46
N ALA A 221 -8.52 -14.82 13.06
CA ALA A 221 -8.84 -13.39 12.96
C ALA A 221 -8.70 -12.92 11.50
N LEU A 222 -7.59 -13.25 10.85
CA LEU A 222 -7.36 -12.88 9.45
C LEU A 222 -8.33 -13.58 8.49
N LYS A 223 -8.64 -14.86 8.74
CA LYS A 223 -9.65 -15.60 7.97
C LYS A 223 -11.02 -14.93 8.08
N TRP A 224 -11.41 -14.52 9.28
CA TRP A 224 -12.63 -13.74 9.49
C TRP A 224 -12.60 -12.42 8.71
N SER A 225 -11.51 -11.67 8.82
CA SER A 225 -11.37 -10.35 8.19
C SER A 225 -11.41 -10.43 6.66
N ALA A 226 -10.87 -11.49 6.05
CA ALA A 226 -10.92 -11.69 4.60
C ALA A 226 -12.35 -11.87 4.06
N GLU A 227 -13.31 -12.21 4.91
CA GLU A 227 -14.72 -12.38 4.58
C GLU A 227 -15.61 -11.23 5.08
N SER A 228 -15.03 -10.20 5.70
CA SER A 228 -15.75 -9.12 6.37
C SER A 228 -15.51 -7.76 5.72
N ILE A 229 -16.46 -6.85 5.87
CA ILE A 229 -16.25 -5.43 5.66
C ILE A 229 -15.57 -4.82 6.89
N PHE A 230 -14.94 -3.65 6.74
CA PHE A 230 -14.28 -2.93 7.83
C PHE A 230 -15.05 -1.65 8.15
N LEU A 231 -15.62 -1.57 9.36
CA LEU A 231 -16.38 -0.44 9.84
C LEU A 231 -15.63 0.24 10.99
N ARG A 232 -15.18 1.47 10.75
CA ARG A 232 -14.51 2.31 11.73
C ARG A 232 -15.50 3.33 12.29
N CYS A 233 -15.71 3.33 13.60
CA CYS A 233 -16.58 4.27 14.29
C CYS A 233 -15.75 5.33 15.00
N LYS A 234 -15.93 6.59 14.66
CA LYS A 234 -15.24 7.71 15.29
C LYS A 234 -15.99 8.18 16.51
N PHE A 235 -15.32 8.22 17.66
CA PHE A 235 -15.92 8.59 18.95
C PHE A 235 -15.95 10.10 19.18
N GLY A 236 -14.87 10.77 18.85
CA GLY A 236 -14.83 12.23 19.00
C GLY A 236 -13.45 12.80 18.74
N ARG A 237 -13.36 14.11 18.87
CA ARG A 237 -12.11 14.86 18.64
C ARG A 237 -12.08 16.11 19.51
N SER A 238 -10.93 16.40 20.12
CA SER A 238 -10.72 17.65 20.84
C SER A 238 -10.89 18.87 19.94
N ILE A 239 -11.58 19.89 20.45
CA ILE A 239 -11.74 21.18 19.79
C ILE A 239 -10.73 22.13 20.39
N ARG A 240 -9.61 22.36 19.71
CA ARG A 240 -8.58 23.31 20.14
C ARG A 240 -8.50 24.43 19.12
N LYS A 241 -8.97 25.61 19.46
CA LYS A 241 -8.85 26.82 18.65
C LYS A 241 -7.66 27.65 19.12
N GLY A 242 -6.77 28.02 18.21
CA GLY A 242 -5.74 29.04 18.43
C GLY A 242 -4.64 28.64 19.41
N LEU A 243 -4.22 27.38 19.41
CA LEU A 243 -3.12 26.93 20.24
C LEU A 243 -1.80 27.55 19.79
N ASP A 244 -1.24 28.40 20.64
CA ASP A 244 0.16 28.74 20.60
C ASP A 244 1.00 27.47 20.82
N HIS A 245 2.09 27.32 20.09
CA HIS A 245 3.07 26.22 20.17
C HIS A 245 3.64 25.96 21.58
N ARG A 246 3.36 26.84 22.52
CA ARG A 246 3.94 26.88 23.88
C ARG A 246 2.97 26.52 24.98
N SER A 247 1.69 26.42 24.70
CA SER A 247 0.71 26.10 25.73
C SER A 247 0.72 24.59 26.03
N PHE A 248 1.44 24.19 27.05
CA PHE A 248 1.18 22.94 27.75
C PHE A 248 -0.26 23.03 28.26
N ILE A 249 -1.09 22.13 27.81
CA ILE A 249 -2.50 22.20 28.13
C ILE A 249 -2.70 21.57 29.49
N THR A 250 -2.94 22.44 30.44
CA THR A 250 -3.24 22.04 31.83
C THR A 250 -4.69 21.64 32.04
N ASN A 251 -5.58 21.97 31.08
CA ASN A 251 -7.02 21.72 31.17
C ASN A 251 -7.48 20.77 30.07
N THR A 252 -8.42 19.86 30.40
CA THR A 252 -9.12 19.02 29.44
C THR A 252 -9.82 19.91 28.40
N PRO A 253 -9.48 19.75 27.10
CA PRO A 253 -10.06 20.59 26.06
C PRO A 253 -11.53 20.25 25.83
N PRO A 254 -12.35 21.18 25.32
CA PRO A 254 -13.65 20.86 24.76
C PRO A 254 -13.51 19.77 23.70
N MET A 255 -14.51 18.89 23.62
CA MET A 255 -14.54 17.79 22.64
C MET A 255 -15.83 17.84 21.83
N SER A 256 -15.72 17.61 20.53
CA SER A 256 -16.85 17.15 19.73
C SER A 256 -17.00 15.65 19.95
N VAL A 257 -18.12 15.23 20.52
CA VAL A 257 -18.48 13.83 20.67
C VAL A 257 -19.31 13.45 19.45
N ASP A 258 -18.78 12.54 18.63
CA ASP A 258 -19.48 12.01 17.46
C ASP A 258 -20.31 10.77 17.89
N HIS A 259 -19.72 9.85 18.69
CA HIS A 259 -20.36 8.67 19.24
C HIS A 259 -19.89 8.42 20.69
N THR A 260 -20.77 7.84 21.48
CA THR A 260 -20.46 7.19 22.76
C THR A 260 -20.33 5.67 22.56
N PHE A 261 -19.90 4.93 23.58
CA PHE A 261 -19.93 3.46 23.53
C PHE A 261 -21.37 2.92 23.48
N ASP A 262 -22.35 3.62 24.01
CA ASP A 262 -23.76 3.26 23.89
C ASP A 262 -24.25 3.41 22.44
N ASP A 263 -23.89 4.50 21.74
CA ASP A 263 -24.19 4.68 20.31
C ASP A 263 -23.52 3.59 19.46
N PHE A 264 -22.29 3.23 19.76
CA PHE A 264 -21.58 2.17 19.07
C PHE A 264 -22.23 0.79 19.26
N MET A 265 -22.71 0.50 20.47
CA MET A 265 -23.49 -0.71 20.74
C MET A 265 -24.80 -0.74 19.94
N ASP A 266 -25.47 0.39 19.78
CA ASP A 266 -26.68 0.50 18.97
C ASP A 266 -26.38 0.29 17.46
N ILE A 267 -25.30 0.87 16.95
CA ILE A 267 -24.82 0.63 15.57
C ILE A 267 -24.58 -0.86 15.34
N MET A 268 -23.91 -1.56 16.26
CA MET A 268 -23.66 -3.01 16.14
C MET A 268 -24.96 -3.82 16.09
N ARG A 269 -25.95 -3.50 16.95
CA ARG A 269 -27.26 -4.16 16.94
C ARG A 269 -28.00 -3.93 15.61
N LYS A 270 -27.97 -2.70 15.10
CA LYS A 270 -28.57 -2.34 13.80
C LYS A 270 -27.89 -3.07 12.64
N CYS A 271 -26.57 -3.12 12.60
CA CYS A 271 -25.83 -3.90 11.62
C CYS A 271 -26.25 -5.37 11.63
N LYS A 272 -26.38 -5.96 12.82
CA LYS A 272 -26.84 -7.36 12.98
C LYS A 272 -28.27 -7.55 12.51
N ALA A 273 -29.17 -6.65 12.88
CA ALA A 273 -30.58 -6.69 12.45
C ALA A 273 -30.75 -6.57 10.92
N LEU A 274 -29.85 -5.86 10.25
CA LEU A 274 -29.79 -5.76 8.79
C LEU A 274 -29.17 -7.00 8.13
N GLY A 275 -28.66 -7.99 8.89
CA GLY A 275 -28.04 -9.19 8.35
C GLY A 275 -26.60 -9.00 7.88
N MET A 276 -25.89 -8.00 8.40
CA MET A 276 -24.44 -7.83 8.20
C MET A 276 -23.69 -8.69 9.24
N ASP A 277 -23.48 -9.96 8.94
CA ASP A 277 -22.91 -10.93 9.90
C ASP A 277 -21.39 -10.88 10.01
N LYS A 278 -20.71 -10.37 8.98
CA LYS A 278 -19.24 -10.31 8.88
C LYS A 278 -18.78 -8.86 8.82
N VAL A 279 -18.51 -8.27 9.98
CA VAL A 279 -18.02 -6.89 10.10
C VAL A 279 -16.88 -6.82 11.11
N ASP A 280 -15.70 -6.36 10.69
CA ASP A 280 -14.65 -5.91 11.60
C ASP A 280 -15.05 -4.54 12.16
N MET A 281 -15.29 -4.47 13.47
CA MET A 281 -15.68 -3.25 14.18
C MET A 281 -14.46 -2.58 14.81
N CYS A 282 -14.13 -1.37 14.35
CA CYS A 282 -12.97 -0.63 14.85
C CYS A 282 -13.36 0.68 15.52
N MET A 283 -12.92 0.87 16.75
CA MET A 283 -13.12 2.09 17.52
C MET A 283 -11.99 3.08 17.24
N VAL A 284 -12.32 4.29 16.77
CA VAL A 284 -11.37 5.35 16.46
C VAL A 284 -11.58 6.56 17.36
N GLY A 285 -10.52 7.08 17.96
CA GLY A 285 -10.62 8.22 18.87
C GLY A 285 -11.28 7.88 20.21
N TRP A 286 -11.15 6.64 20.67
CA TRP A 286 -11.68 6.13 21.93
C TRP A 286 -10.83 6.52 23.15
N GLN A 287 -9.54 6.85 22.93
CA GLN A 287 -8.54 7.20 23.93
C GLN A 287 -8.74 8.63 24.47
N PRO A 288 -7.91 9.05 25.45
CA PRO A 288 -8.01 10.42 26.00
C PRO A 288 -8.00 11.50 24.92
N ASP A 289 -8.88 12.47 25.05
CA ASP A 289 -9.08 13.61 24.14
C ASP A 289 -9.50 13.24 22.70
N GLY A 290 -9.86 11.99 22.44
CA GLY A 290 -10.43 11.56 21.16
C GLY A 290 -9.40 11.37 20.05
N HIS A 291 -9.87 11.41 18.79
CA HIS A 291 -9.05 11.26 17.59
C HIS A 291 -7.99 12.37 17.51
N ASP A 292 -6.75 12.01 17.19
CA ASP A 292 -5.57 12.87 17.29
C ASP A 292 -5.36 13.45 18.71
N GLY A 293 -5.74 12.69 19.72
CA GLY A 293 -5.45 12.96 21.13
C GLY A 293 -3.96 12.89 21.44
N PRO A 294 -3.57 13.03 22.72
CA PRO A 294 -2.17 13.15 23.13
C PRO A 294 -1.40 11.82 23.04
N PHE A 295 -1.28 11.26 21.82
CA PHE A 295 -0.49 10.05 21.61
C PHE A 295 0.95 10.21 22.13
N PRO A 296 1.54 9.12 22.69
CA PRO A 296 1.06 7.74 22.76
C PRO A 296 0.17 7.41 23.97
N ASP A 297 -0.55 8.37 24.55
CA ASP A 297 -1.48 8.11 25.65
C ASP A 297 -2.73 7.38 25.11
N LEU A 298 -2.78 6.06 25.26
CA LEU A 298 -3.92 5.26 24.82
C LEU A 298 -4.96 5.06 25.93
N PHE A 299 -4.57 5.17 27.18
CA PHE A 299 -5.40 4.82 28.33
C PHE A 299 -5.47 5.90 29.41
N PRO A 300 -6.59 5.95 30.17
CA PRO A 300 -7.81 5.16 30.03
C PRO A 300 -8.65 5.60 28.83
N PRO A 301 -9.66 4.80 28.38
CA PRO A 301 -10.70 5.30 27.48
C PRO A 301 -11.35 6.56 28.04
N ASP A 302 -11.70 7.51 27.18
CA ASP A 302 -12.20 8.81 27.63
C ASP A 302 -13.61 8.70 28.26
N ASP A 303 -13.78 9.28 29.44
CA ASP A 303 -15.03 9.21 30.20
C ASP A 303 -16.20 9.88 29.47
N ARG A 304 -15.93 10.83 28.56
CA ARG A 304 -16.96 11.51 27.76
C ARG A 304 -17.65 10.56 26.78
N PHE A 305 -17.02 9.43 26.45
CA PHE A 305 -17.60 8.36 25.62
C PHE A 305 -18.23 7.25 26.46
N GLY A 306 -18.05 7.27 27.79
CA GLY A 306 -18.54 6.27 28.74
C GLY A 306 -17.44 5.53 29.51
N GLY A 307 -16.18 5.82 29.23
CA GLY A 307 -15.03 5.30 29.97
C GLY A 307 -14.78 3.80 29.78
N GLU A 308 -13.91 3.24 30.62
CA GLU A 308 -13.44 1.87 30.50
C GLU A 308 -14.57 0.83 30.65
N ALA A 309 -15.49 1.02 31.60
CA ALA A 309 -16.57 0.06 31.83
C ALA A 309 -17.48 -0.10 30.61
N LYS A 310 -17.84 1.02 29.96
CA LYS A 310 -18.66 1.01 28.75
C LYS A 310 -17.91 0.47 27.52
N MET A 311 -16.62 0.72 27.41
CA MET A 311 -15.80 0.11 26.36
C MET A 311 -15.79 -1.42 26.48
N ARG A 312 -15.60 -1.95 27.68
CA ARG A 312 -15.64 -3.40 27.94
C ARG A 312 -17.02 -4.00 27.62
N GLU A 313 -18.11 -3.30 27.99
CA GLU A 313 -19.48 -3.69 27.64
C GLU A 313 -19.68 -3.74 26.10
N ALA A 314 -19.22 -2.72 25.38
CA ALA A 314 -19.31 -2.65 23.92
C ALA A 314 -18.51 -3.79 23.25
N ILE A 315 -17.30 -4.09 23.71
CA ILE A 315 -16.49 -5.20 23.21
C ILE A 315 -17.20 -6.54 23.46
N ALA A 316 -17.73 -6.76 24.67
CA ALA A 316 -18.46 -7.98 25.00
C ALA A 316 -19.71 -8.16 24.15
N LEU A 317 -20.47 -7.09 23.92
CA LEU A 317 -21.65 -7.10 23.04
C LEU A 317 -21.23 -7.44 21.58
N GLY A 318 -20.22 -6.77 21.01
CA GLY A 318 -19.79 -7.02 19.66
C GLY A 318 -19.42 -8.49 19.43
N LYS A 319 -18.66 -9.07 20.37
CA LYS A 319 -18.31 -10.50 20.36
C LYS A 319 -19.53 -11.41 20.48
N SER A 320 -20.50 -11.06 21.32
CA SER A 320 -21.76 -11.83 21.45
C SER A 320 -22.62 -11.81 20.18
N LEU A 321 -22.52 -10.73 19.39
CA LEU A 321 -23.16 -10.61 18.09
C LEU A 321 -22.37 -11.34 16.97
N GLY A 322 -21.20 -11.85 17.29
CA GLY A 322 -20.31 -12.58 16.38
C GLY A 322 -19.35 -11.68 15.60
N TYR A 323 -19.17 -10.43 15.98
CA TYR A 323 -18.21 -9.49 15.37
C TYR A 323 -16.80 -9.62 15.94
N ARG A 324 -15.79 -9.21 15.19
CA ARG A 324 -14.43 -8.97 15.66
C ARG A 324 -14.29 -7.50 16.06
N MET A 325 -13.66 -7.31 17.22
CA MET A 325 -13.54 -6.00 17.86
C MET A 325 -12.09 -5.53 17.84
N SER A 326 -11.85 -4.37 17.26
CA SER A 326 -10.52 -3.76 17.15
C SER A 326 -10.54 -2.28 17.52
N VAL A 327 -9.36 -1.72 17.62
CA VAL A 327 -9.15 -0.30 17.90
C VAL A 327 -8.13 0.29 16.95
N HIS A 328 -8.22 1.59 16.78
CA HIS A 328 -7.22 2.45 16.16
C HIS A 328 -6.24 2.92 17.22
N VAL A 329 -4.94 2.73 16.97
CA VAL A 329 -3.84 3.22 17.79
C VAL A 329 -2.87 4.02 16.92
N ASN A 330 -2.08 4.89 17.54
CA ASN A 330 -1.05 5.63 16.82
C ASN A 330 0.26 5.62 17.64
N TRP A 331 1.28 5.00 17.09
CA TRP A 331 2.65 4.95 17.63
C TRP A 331 3.65 5.71 16.74
N HIS A 332 3.15 6.41 15.72
CA HIS A 332 3.94 7.27 14.84
C HIS A 332 4.05 8.69 15.37
N ASN A 333 2.93 9.26 15.78
CA ASN A 333 2.87 10.64 16.26
C ASN A 333 3.13 10.71 17.77
N TYR A 334 3.94 11.67 18.19
CA TYR A 334 4.21 11.91 19.60
C TYR A 334 3.93 13.37 19.95
N TYR A 335 2.98 13.59 20.85
CA TYR A 335 2.54 14.93 21.21
C TYR A 335 3.19 15.42 22.48
N SER A 336 3.61 16.70 22.50
CA SER A 336 4.17 17.32 23.70
C SER A 336 3.18 17.44 24.87
N SER A 337 1.88 17.29 24.60
CA SER A 337 0.82 17.25 25.61
C SER A 337 0.60 15.87 26.25
N SER A 338 1.22 14.82 25.72
CA SER A 338 1.14 13.49 26.30
C SER A 338 1.69 13.45 27.72
N LYS A 339 1.02 12.72 28.60
CA LYS A 339 1.53 12.43 29.96
C LYS A 339 2.80 11.58 29.93
N ARG A 340 3.00 10.84 28.84
CA ARG A 340 4.21 10.05 28.58
C ARG A 340 5.31 10.88 27.92
N TRP A 341 5.12 12.19 27.66
CA TRP A 341 6.07 13.01 26.94
C TRP A 341 7.48 12.95 27.53
N ARG A 342 8.39 12.56 26.68
CA ARG A 342 9.84 12.60 26.92
C ARG A 342 10.51 13.02 25.64
N GLU A 343 11.26 14.13 25.68
CA GLU A 343 11.99 14.61 24.53
C GLU A 343 12.98 13.58 23.94
N ASP A 344 13.41 12.65 24.79
CA ASP A 344 14.32 11.56 24.44
C ASP A 344 13.65 10.40 23.69
N ASP A 345 12.33 10.41 23.53
CA ASP A 345 11.57 9.36 22.85
C ASP A 345 11.19 9.73 21.43
N VAL A 346 11.44 10.99 21.02
CA VAL A 346 11.19 11.46 19.66
C VAL A 346 12.45 11.39 18.81
N ALA A 347 12.27 11.25 17.50
CA ALA A 347 13.38 11.29 16.57
C ALA A 347 14.03 12.69 16.59
N LYS A 348 15.35 12.78 16.50
CA LYS A 348 16.10 14.04 16.47
C LYS A 348 16.73 14.28 15.12
N GLY A 349 16.74 15.56 14.71
CA GLY A 349 17.44 16.01 13.52
C GLY A 349 18.96 16.13 13.75
N LEU A 350 19.68 16.49 12.69
CA LEU A 350 21.13 16.76 12.72
C LEU A 350 21.53 17.87 13.72
N ASP A 351 20.59 18.77 14.03
CA ASP A 351 20.79 19.85 15.01
C ASP A 351 20.55 19.39 16.46
N GLY A 352 20.29 18.10 16.68
CA GLY A 352 20.00 17.50 17.98
C GLY A 352 18.60 17.82 18.55
N LYS A 353 17.77 18.55 17.81
CA LYS A 353 16.42 18.90 18.27
C LYS A 353 15.37 17.89 17.84
N PRO A 354 14.27 17.75 18.62
CA PRO A 354 13.12 16.94 18.24
C PRO A 354 12.60 17.27 16.83
N ARG A 355 12.39 16.25 16.01
CA ARG A 355 11.77 16.39 14.69
C ARG A 355 10.29 16.68 14.83
N VAL A 356 9.90 17.86 14.36
CA VAL A 356 8.48 18.23 14.25
C VAL A 356 7.89 17.48 13.06
N TYR A 357 6.73 16.85 13.26
CA TYR A 357 6.00 16.17 12.21
C TYR A 357 5.68 17.12 11.05
N ALA A 358 6.31 16.91 9.90
CA ALA A 358 6.39 17.91 8.84
C ALA A 358 5.05 18.17 8.13
N LYS A 359 4.20 17.13 7.98
CA LYS A 359 2.92 17.28 7.27
C LYS A 359 1.87 18.04 8.06
N LEU A 360 1.78 17.75 9.35
CA LEU A 360 0.79 18.35 10.25
C LEU A 360 1.47 18.70 11.58
N PRO A 361 2.24 19.80 11.64
CA PRO A 361 3.04 20.13 12.82
C PRO A 361 2.21 20.47 14.06
N ILE A 362 0.92 20.76 13.86
CA ILE A 362 -0.05 21.03 14.94
C ILE A 362 -1.33 20.26 14.63
N LEU A 363 -1.70 19.37 15.53
CA LEU A 363 -2.92 18.58 15.51
C LEU A 363 -3.76 18.87 16.77
N PRO A 364 -4.95 18.31 16.95
CA PRO A 364 -5.81 18.60 18.10
C PRO A 364 -5.13 18.50 19.46
N ALA A 365 -4.20 17.55 19.65
CA ALA A 365 -3.45 17.42 20.90
C ALA A 365 -2.29 18.42 21.06
N GLY A 366 -2.05 19.30 20.09
CA GLY A 366 -0.99 20.29 20.13
C GLY A 366 0.17 19.99 19.18
N ARG A 367 1.40 20.35 19.56
CA ARG A 367 2.58 20.14 18.72
C ARG A 367 2.91 18.66 18.59
N CYS A 368 3.02 18.22 17.34
CA CYS A 368 3.28 16.84 16.96
C CYS A 368 4.73 16.64 16.52
N TYR A 369 5.32 15.53 16.91
CA TYR A 369 6.69 15.13 16.58
C TYR A 369 6.73 13.72 16.04
N ASP A 370 7.78 13.40 15.28
CA ASP A 370 8.06 12.04 14.82
C ASP A 370 8.55 11.18 15.98
N ALA A 371 7.86 10.11 16.30
CA ALA A 371 8.34 9.16 17.29
C ALA A 371 9.62 8.44 16.81
N CYS A 372 10.54 8.13 17.72
CA CYS A 372 11.61 7.19 17.41
C CYS A 372 11.07 5.75 17.51
N TYR A 373 10.92 5.06 16.38
CA TYR A 373 10.29 3.73 16.36
C TYR A 373 11.03 2.68 17.18
N GLY A 374 12.37 2.78 17.27
CA GLY A 374 13.13 1.90 18.17
C GLY A 374 12.73 2.08 19.63
N VAL A 375 12.54 3.33 20.05
CA VAL A 375 12.07 3.63 21.42
C VAL A 375 10.63 3.19 21.61
N MET A 376 9.74 3.49 20.67
CA MET A 376 8.33 3.06 20.73
C MET A 376 8.19 1.55 20.83
N CYS A 377 8.88 0.81 19.98
CA CYS A 377 8.84 -0.65 19.95
C CYS A 377 9.33 -1.29 21.26
N ASN A 378 10.38 -0.73 21.86
CA ASN A 378 11.04 -1.33 23.03
C ASN A 378 10.47 -0.84 24.38
N ARG A 379 9.77 0.28 24.41
CA ARG A 379 9.32 0.90 25.66
C ARG A 379 7.80 0.88 25.86
N TYR A 380 7.02 1.02 24.78
CA TYR A 380 5.59 1.27 24.90
C TYR A 380 4.70 0.19 24.29
N VAL A 381 5.08 -0.35 23.13
CA VAL A 381 4.20 -1.20 22.31
C VAL A 381 3.76 -2.46 23.03
N ASP A 382 4.65 -3.14 23.76
CA ASP A 382 4.31 -4.40 24.44
C ASP A 382 3.34 -4.18 25.61
N ASP A 383 3.55 -3.14 26.41
CA ASP A 383 2.66 -2.77 27.52
C ASP A 383 1.29 -2.31 27.01
N ASP A 384 1.26 -1.52 25.94
CA ASP A 384 0.04 -1.08 25.30
C ASP A 384 -0.75 -2.27 24.72
N ILE A 385 -0.09 -3.19 24.02
CA ILE A 385 -0.70 -4.42 23.48
C ILE A 385 -1.26 -5.28 24.62
N ALA A 386 -0.49 -5.51 25.68
CA ALA A 386 -0.95 -6.32 26.81
C ALA A 386 -2.24 -5.74 27.43
N ARG A 387 -2.31 -4.42 27.56
CA ARG A 387 -3.49 -3.73 28.07
C ARG A 387 -4.67 -3.77 27.09
N LEU A 388 -4.44 -3.66 25.79
CA LEU A 388 -5.48 -3.82 24.76
C LEU A 388 -6.08 -5.22 24.77
N LEU A 389 -5.25 -6.25 24.96
CA LEU A 389 -5.71 -7.64 25.09
C LEU A 389 -6.55 -7.85 26.34
N ASP A 390 -6.23 -7.19 27.46
CA ASP A 390 -7.02 -7.23 28.69
C ASP A 390 -8.44 -6.68 28.51
N PHE A 391 -8.64 -5.75 27.57
CA PHE A 391 -10.00 -5.31 27.19
C PHE A 391 -10.79 -6.38 26.43
N GLY A 392 -10.14 -7.43 25.95
CA GLY A 392 -10.77 -8.54 25.22
C GLY A 392 -10.90 -8.30 23.72
N LEU A 393 -10.12 -7.40 23.14
CA LEU A 393 -10.05 -7.18 21.70
C LEU A 393 -9.55 -8.42 20.97
N ASP A 394 -10.14 -8.75 19.82
CA ASP A 394 -9.86 -9.96 19.04
C ASP A 394 -9.88 -9.75 17.50
N GLY A 395 -10.05 -8.51 17.06
CA GLY A 395 -9.92 -8.09 15.65
C GLY A 395 -8.50 -7.62 15.32
N MET A 396 -8.20 -7.46 14.03
CA MET A 396 -6.90 -6.96 13.57
C MET A 396 -6.63 -5.55 14.13
N LEU A 397 -5.45 -5.35 14.73
CA LEU A 397 -5.08 -4.04 15.26
C LEU A 397 -4.82 -3.05 14.13
N HIS A 398 -5.50 -1.90 14.17
CA HIS A 398 -5.30 -0.81 13.20
C HIS A 398 -4.33 0.24 13.74
N MET A 399 -3.18 0.38 13.08
CA MET A 399 -2.13 1.34 13.41
C MET A 399 -2.19 2.52 12.44
N ASP A 400 -2.59 3.67 12.95
CA ASP A 400 -2.70 4.91 12.18
C ASP A 400 -1.34 5.39 11.66
N VAL A 401 -1.32 5.94 10.45
CA VAL A 401 -0.16 6.57 9.79
C VAL A 401 1.07 5.65 9.62
N MET A 402 1.16 4.53 10.34
CA MET A 402 2.37 3.71 10.44
C MET A 402 2.96 3.33 9.07
N SER A 403 2.13 3.04 8.06
CA SER A 403 2.58 2.77 6.68
C SER A 403 2.26 3.89 5.69
N ALA A 404 1.84 5.06 6.18
CA ALA A 404 1.48 6.19 5.34
C ALA A 404 2.66 7.09 4.99
N GLU A 405 3.76 6.94 5.71
CA GLU A 405 4.93 7.81 5.60
C GLU A 405 6.25 7.03 5.63
N GLU A 406 7.23 7.60 4.96
CA GLU A 406 8.61 7.17 5.15
C GLU A 406 9.08 7.65 6.51
N PRO A 407 9.65 6.78 7.34
CA PRO A 407 10.13 7.18 8.66
C PRO A 407 11.28 8.17 8.58
N ALA A 408 11.34 9.10 9.53
CA ALA A 408 12.45 10.01 9.66
C ALA A 408 13.66 9.31 10.31
N PRO A 409 14.90 9.59 9.89
CA PRO A 409 16.10 9.12 10.60
C PRO A 409 16.23 9.81 11.96
N CYS A 410 16.96 9.22 12.91
CA CYS A 410 17.18 9.78 14.24
C CYS A 410 18.64 9.98 14.55
N HIS A 411 19.03 11.18 14.98
CA HIS A 411 20.38 11.55 15.37
C HIS A 411 20.56 11.66 16.91
N ASP A 412 19.63 11.13 17.71
CA ASP A 412 19.88 11.04 19.14
C ASP A 412 21.05 10.08 19.41
N PRO A 413 22.12 10.51 20.09
CA PRO A 413 23.30 9.67 20.32
C PRO A 413 23.02 8.41 21.14
N ARG A 414 21.89 8.34 21.85
CA ARG A 414 21.49 7.16 22.65
C ARG A 414 20.78 6.10 21.81
N HIS A 415 20.17 6.50 20.70
CA HIS A 415 19.44 5.60 19.79
C HIS A 415 19.51 6.13 18.33
N PRO A 416 20.73 6.29 17.80
CA PRO A 416 20.89 6.73 16.41
C PRO A 416 20.29 5.68 15.48
N ALA A 417 19.57 6.13 14.46
CA ALA A 417 18.90 5.23 13.55
C ALA A 417 18.82 5.85 12.14
N THR A 418 19.30 5.12 11.15
CA THR A 418 19.08 5.42 9.75
C THR A 418 17.59 5.23 9.41
N ARG A 419 17.16 5.71 8.24
CA ARG A 419 15.80 5.43 7.76
C ARG A 419 15.54 3.92 7.62
N GLY A 420 16.54 3.16 7.15
CA GLY A 420 16.48 1.70 7.08
C GLY A 420 16.30 1.03 8.46
N ASP A 421 16.94 1.56 9.50
CA ASP A 421 16.73 1.10 10.89
C ASP A 421 15.29 1.36 11.35
N MET A 422 14.78 2.55 11.08
CA MET A 422 13.40 2.92 11.43
C MET A 422 12.39 2.02 10.73
N VAL A 423 12.59 1.69 9.45
CA VAL A 423 11.76 0.71 8.71
C VAL A 423 11.74 -0.65 9.42
N ARG A 424 12.90 -1.13 9.89
CA ARG A 424 12.97 -2.40 10.64
C ARG A 424 12.13 -2.36 11.93
N TRP A 425 12.19 -1.25 12.69
CA TRP A 425 11.41 -1.09 13.90
C TRP A 425 9.90 -0.97 13.62
N GLN A 426 9.50 -0.26 12.56
CA GLN A 426 8.10 -0.22 12.16
C GLN A 426 7.57 -1.63 11.81
N LYS A 427 8.35 -2.43 11.05
CA LYS A 427 8.00 -3.83 10.74
C LYS A 427 7.85 -4.65 12.01
N ALA A 428 8.77 -4.52 12.97
CA ALA A 428 8.70 -5.23 14.24
C ALA A 428 7.42 -4.88 15.02
N ILE A 429 6.98 -3.62 15.00
CA ILE A 429 5.69 -3.21 15.60
C ILE A 429 4.52 -3.89 14.90
N GLY A 430 4.49 -3.91 13.56
CA GLY A 430 3.45 -4.58 12.79
C GLY A 430 3.42 -6.10 13.02
N GLU A 431 4.59 -6.73 13.15
CA GLU A 431 4.71 -8.16 13.49
C GLU A 431 4.20 -8.47 14.90
N LYS A 432 4.46 -7.61 15.89
CA LYS A 432 3.87 -7.73 17.22
C LYS A 432 2.34 -7.63 17.17
N ALA A 433 1.80 -6.67 16.43
CA ALA A 433 0.35 -6.55 16.24
C ALA A 433 -0.23 -7.84 15.61
N ARG A 434 0.41 -8.38 14.56
CA ARG A 434 0.00 -9.64 13.93
C ARG A 434 0.07 -10.83 14.90
N LEU A 435 1.13 -10.91 15.69
CA LEU A 435 1.34 -12.00 16.63
C LEU A 435 0.21 -12.08 17.68
N TYR A 436 -0.18 -10.93 18.23
CA TYR A 436 -1.12 -10.88 19.34
C TYR A 436 -2.59 -10.76 18.91
N PHE A 437 -2.88 -10.12 17.78
CA PHE A 437 -4.25 -9.91 17.28
C PHE A 437 -4.60 -10.76 16.05
N GLY A 438 -3.68 -11.62 15.62
CA GLY A 438 -3.88 -12.49 14.45
C GLY A 438 -3.88 -11.75 13.11
N GLY A 439 -3.64 -10.44 13.11
CA GLY A 439 -3.53 -9.60 11.91
C GLY A 439 -3.23 -8.16 12.28
N SER A 440 -2.70 -7.41 11.31
CA SER A 440 -2.32 -6.01 11.44
C SER A 440 -2.81 -5.19 10.26
N SER A 441 -3.18 -3.95 10.55
CA SER A 441 -3.73 -3.00 9.57
C SER A 441 -3.06 -1.63 9.73
N SER A 442 -2.89 -0.91 8.62
CA SER A 442 -2.45 0.48 8.62
C SER A 442 -2.93 1.21 7.37
N GLU A 443 -2.42 2.41 7.11
CA GLU A 443 -2.88 3.30 6.06
C GLU A 443 -1.87 3.46 4.93
N SER A 444 -2.33 3.77 3.73
CA SER A 444 -1.60 4.32 2.59
C SER A 444 -0.56 3.42 1.91
N GLY A 445 0.02 2.43 2.59
CA GLY A 445 0.74 1.32 2.01
C GLY A 445 2.07 1.60 1.31
N PHE A 446 3.04 2.18 2.00
CA PHE A 446 4.42 1.98 1.56
C PHE A 446 4.74 0.50 1.62
N ASP A 447 5.15 -0.08 0.52
CA ASP A 447 5.30 -1.53 0.36
C ASP A 447 6.38 -2.17 1.24
N GLN A 448 7.35 -1.39 1.74
CA GLN A 448 8.32 -1.90 2.71
C GLN A 448 7.65 -2.43 3.99
N PHE A 449 6.39 -2.05 4.26
CA PHE A 449 5.60 -2.57 5.38
C PHE A 449 4.65 -3.70 5.00
N ALA A 450 4.44 -3.97 3.72
CA ALA A 450 3.47 -4.97 3.28
C ALA A 450 3.74 -6.37 3.88
N SER A 451 5.01 -6.69 4.18
CA SER A 451 5.37 -7.94 4.87
C SER A 451 4.84 -8.03 6.31
N ALA A 452 4.63 -6.90 6.97
CA ALA A 452 4.16 -6.82 8.34
C ALA A 452 2.67 -6.48 8.45
N LEU A 453 1.97 -6.27 7.32
CA LEU A 453 0.56 -5.90 7.28
C LEU A 453 -0.30 -6.96 6.57
N ASP A 454 -1.56 -7.03 6.97
CA ASP A 454 -2.57 -7.92 6.41
C ASP A 454 -3.73 -7.15 5.78
N ASN A 455 -3.89 -5.87 6.14
CA ASN A 455 -4.87 -4.96 5.56
C ASN A 455 -4.27 -3.55 5.47
N ILE A 456 -4.46 -2.89 4.34
CA ILE A 456 -3.97 -1.54 4.09
C ILE A 456 -5.11 -0.67 3.57
N LEU A 457 -5.43 0.38 4.33
CA LEU A 457 -6.36 1.42 3.90
C LEU A 457 -5.69 2.36 2.90
N TYR A 458 -6.48 2.92 1.98
CA TYR A 458 -6.06 4.07 1.17
C TYR A 458 -4.81 3.85 0.31
N VAL A 459 -4.66 2.68 -0.29
CA VAL A 459 -3.56 2.44 -1.23
C VAL A 459 -3.74 3.25 -2.51
N ALA A 460 -2.64 3.57 -3.20
CA ALA A 460 -2.65 4.37 -4.41
C ALA A 460 -3.39 5.70 -4.18
N TRP A 461 -2.81 6.53 -3.34
CA TRP A 461 -3.38 7.70 -2.69
C TRP A 461 -4.25 8.59 -3.58
N GLU A 462 -3.68 9.17 -4.64
CA GLU A 462 -4.43 10.07 -5.51
C GLU A 462 -3.76 10.21 -6.89
N PRO A 463 -4.53 10.47 -7.97
CA PRO A 463 -3.96 10.84 -9.25
C PRO A 463 -3.19 12.15 -9.10
N ARG A 464 -1.99 12.21 -9.65
CA ARG A 464 -1.20 13.41 -9.61
C ARG A 464 -1.65 14.39 -10.68
N GLU A 465 -2.11 15.57 -10.28
CA GLU A 465 -2.35 16.67 -11.19
C GLU A 465 -1.00 17.24 -11.68
N HIS A 466 -0.53 16.76 -12.80
CA HIS A 466 0.72 17.20 -13.40
C HIS A 466 0.66 17.03 -14.93
N PRO A 467 1.18 18.00 -15.72
CA PRO A 467 1.14 17.92 -17.19
C PRO A 467 1.77 16.67 -17.81
N MET A 468 2.66 15.99 -17.10
CA MET A 468 3.27 14.73 -17.53
C MET A 468 2.41 13.51 -17.22
N CYS A 469 1.47 13.58 -16.27
CA CYS A 469 0.65 12.47 -15.81
C CYS A 469 -0.69 12.42 -16.56
N ASP A 470 -1.17 11.22 -16.85
CA ASP A 470 -2.48 10.95 -17.48
C ASP A 470 -3.44 10.23 -16.54
N GLY A 471 -3.00 9.81 -15.34
CA GLY A 471 -3.84 9.16 -14.35
C GLY A 471 -3.10 8.08 -13.56
N MET A 472 -3.87 7.24 -12.88
CA MET A 472 -3.36 6.13 -12.07
C MET A 472 -3.70 4.77 -12.69
N LEU A 473 -2.83 3.79 -12.44
CA LEU A 473 -3.02 2.39 -12.79
C LEU A 473 -3.03 1.53 -11.52
N PRO A 474 -3.79 0.42 -11.48
CA PRO A 474 -3.93 -0.44 -10.30
C PRO A 474 -2.70 -1.34 -10.07
N ILE A 475 -1.50 -0.78 -10.14
CA ILE A 475 -0.24 -1.52 -10.01
C ILE A 475 -0.09 -2.10 -8.61
N PHE A 476 -0.43 -1.31 -7.58
CA PHE A 476 -0.37 -1.78 -6.19
C PHE A 476 -1.37 -2.93 -5.94
N PRO A 477 -2.65 -2.82 -6.31
CA PRO A 477 -3.58 -3.95 -6.22
C PRO A 477 -3.11 -5.19 -6.99
N ILE A 478 -2.62 -5.06 -8.23
CA ILE A 478 -2.14 -6.21 -9.00
C ILE A 478 -0.94 -6.87 -8.29
N ALA A 479 -0.03 -6.08 -7.72
CA ALA A 479 1.12 -6.60 -7.00
C ALA A 479 0.74 -7.31 -5.70
N TYR A 480 -0.26 -6.82 -4.97
CA TYR A 480 -0.49 -7.22 -3.59
C TYR A 480 -1.84 -7.88 -3.30
N ASN A 481 -2.84 -7.86 -4.20
CA ASN A 481 -4.06 -8.65 -3.98
C ASN A 481 -3.72 -10.13 -3.80
N GLY A 482 -4.37 -10.79 -2.86
CA GLY A 482 -3.99 -12.15 -2.44
C GLY A 482 -2.78 -12.24 -1.50
N ILE A 483 -2.13 -11.11 -1.16
CA ILE A 483 -1.05 -11.00 -0.16
C ILE A 483 -1.50 -10.12 1.01
N VAL A 484 -2.11 -8.97 0.71
CA VAL A 484 -2.64 -8.00 1.66
C VAL A 484 -4.01 -7.53 1.16
N MET A 485 -4.99 -7.46 2.03
CA MET A 485 -6.27 -6.80 1.71
C MET A 485 -6.05 -5.30 1.58
N SER A 486 -6.74 -4.63 0.65
CA SER A 486 -6.55 -3.20 0.45
C SER A 486 -7.82 -2.48 -0.03
N GLN A 487 -7.78 -1.15 0.03
CA GLN A 487 -8.80 -0.27 -0.53
C GLN A 487 -8.12 0.88 -1.28
N PRO A 488 -8.53 1.20 -2.51
CA PRO A 488 -8.01 2.35 -3.23
C PRO A 488 -8.46 3.68 -2.61
N TYR A 489 -7.52 4.61 -2.38
CA TYR A 489 -7.83 5.85 -1.67
C TYR A 489 -8.80 6.77 -2.41
N TYR A 490 -8.54 7.03 -3.68
CA TYR A 490 -9.37 7.97 -4.42
C TYR A 490 -10.78 7.44 -4.77
N ALA A 491 -11.03 6.17 -4.46
CA ALA A 491 -12.34 5.55 -4.43
C ALA A 491 -12.85 5.36 -2.99
N THR A 492 -12.43 6.21 -2.04
CA THR A 492 -12.81 6.08 -0.64
C THR A 492 -14.32 6.11 -0.45
N ILE A 493 -14.79 5.26 0.46
CA ILE A 493 -16.18 5.21 0.91
C ILE A 493 -16.32 5.72 2.35
N ASP A 494 -15.36 6.52 2.81
CA ASP A 494 -15.41 7.20 4.11
C ASP A 494 -16.50 8.31 4.15
N ALA A 495 -17.15 8.56 3.02
CA ALA A 495 -18.25 9.48 2.91
C ALA A 495 -19.55 8.73 2.54
N PRO A 496 -20.66 8.92 3.29
CA PRO A 496 -21.94 8.32 2.97
C PRO A 496 -22.39 8.64 1.54
N CYS A 497 -22.88 7.62 0.85
CA CYS A 497 -23.21 7.71 -0.58
C CYS A 497 -24.31 8.72 -0.92
N HIS A 498 -25.24 8.93 0.00
CA HIS A 498 -26.39 9.81 -0.22
C HIS A 498 -26.17 11.26 0.21
N ARG A 499 -25.01 11.59 0.80
CA ARG A 499 -24.71 12.96 1.20
C ARG A 499 -23.89 13.65 0.12
N SER A 500 -24.21 14.92 -0.13
CA SER A 500 -23.39 15.75 -1.01
C SER A 500 -22.00 16.01 -0.39
N LYS A 501 -21.04 16.32 -1.24
CA LYS A 501 -19.71 16.75 -0.77
C LYS A 501 -19.79 17.91 0.24
N ASP A 502 -20.76 18.81 0.06
CA ASP A 502 -20.93 20.00 0.89
C ASP A 502 -21.46 19.69 2.29
N GLU A 503 -22.23 18.61 2.43
CA GLU A 503 -22.81 18.20 3.72
C GLU A 503 -21.84 17.40 4.60
N MET A 504 -20.78 16.86 4.03
CA MET A 504 -19.98 15.85 4.70
C MET A 504 -18.62 16.29 5.20
N MET A 505 -18.03 17.36 4.63
CA MET A 505 -16.59 17.47 4.71
C MET A 505 -16.08 18.91 4.82
N SER A 506 -15.01 19.07 5.60
CA SER A 506 -14.15 20.24 5.47
C SER A 506 -13.60 20.36 4.04
N GLU A 507 -13.33 21.57 3.57
CA GLU A 507 -12.77 21.82 2.23
C GLU A 507 -11.51 20.97 1.94
N ALA A 508 -10.70 20.68 2.97
CA ALA A 508 -9.55 19.81 2.83
C ALA A 508 -9.91 18.38 2.37
N PHE A 509 -11.02 17.83 2.84
CA PHE A 509 -11.47 16.48 2.44
C PHE A 509 -12.17 16.45 1.08
N LYS A 510 -12.81 17.55 0.68
CA LYS A 510 -13.43 17.67 -0.66
C LYS A 510 -12.41 17.47 -1.77
N ALA A 511 -11.18 17.94 -1.55
CA ALA A 511 -10.08 17.78 -2.50
C ALA A 511 -9.67 16.31 -2.74
N PHE A 512 -9.96 15.41 -1.80
CA PHE A 512 -9.61 13.99 -1.90
C PHE A 512 -10.66 13.10 -2.58
N LEU A 513 -11.85 13.62 -2.87
CA LEU A 513 -12.92 12.85 -3.54
C LEU A 513 -12.82 13.01 -5.06
N TRP A 514 -11.92 12.28 -5.67
CA TRP A 514 -11.68 12.32 -7.12
C TRP A 514 -12.81 11.74 -7.94
N ILE A 515 -13.48 10.72 -7.42
CA ILE A 515 -14.64 10.09 -8.07
C ILE A 515 -15.89 10.74 -7.48
N PRO A 516 -16.63 11.54 -8.26
CA PRO A 516 -17.73 12.35 -7.74
C PRO A 516 -18.95 11.51 -7.32
N SER A 517 -19.29 10.46 -8.07
CA SER A 517 -20.43 9.63 -7.76
C SER A 517 -20.09 8.55 -6.73
N ALA A 518 -21.05 8.27 -5.89
CA ALA A 518 -20.89 7.24 -4.86
C ALA A 518 -20.87 5.83 -5.47
N GLU A 519 -21.69 5.61 -6.49
CA GLU A 519 -21.76 4.38 -7.25
C GLU A 519 -20.42 4.07 -7.89
N ASP A 520 -19.78 5.05 -8.53
CA ASP A 520 -18.48 4.88 -9.18
C ASP A 520 -17.36 4.65 -8.18
N ARG A 521 -17.42 5.23 -6.97
CA ARG A 521 -16.47 4.90 -5.91
C ARG A 521 -16.55 3.44 -5.49
N VAL A 522 -17.78 2.91 -5.34
CA VAL A 522 -18.00 1.49 -5.04
C VAL A 522 -17.47 0.60 -6.16
N LEU A 523 -17.80 0.94 -7.41
CA LEU A 523 -17.29 0.21 -8.58
C LEU A 523 -15.77 0.18 -8.62
N LYS A 524 -15.11 1.30 -8.30
CA LYS A 524 -13.66 1.37 -8.28
C LYS A 524 -13.04 0.48 -7.19
N VAL A 525 -13.70 0.34 -6.04
CA VAL A 525 -13.28 -0.62 -5.00
C VAL A 525 -13.33 -2.05 -5.56
N PHE A 526 -14.39 -2.42 -6.26
CA PHE A 526 -14.55 -3.76 -6.84
C PHE A 526 -13.61 -4.00 -8.02
N GLU A 527 -13.45 -3.00 -8.91
CA GLU A 527 -12.50 -3.04 -10.02
C GLU A 527 -11.05 -3.29 -9.56
N TRP A 528 -10.66 -2.73 -8.41
CA TRP A 528 -9.31 -2.87 -7.91
C TRP A 528 -9.14 -4.01 -6.89
N GLY A 529 -10.12 -4.93 -6.78
CA GLY A 529 -10.07 -6.05 -5.85
C GLY A 529 -10.11 -5.62 -4.38
N GLY A 530 -10.70 -4.46 -4.10
CA GLY A 530 -10.68 -3.86 -2.78
C GLY A 530 -11.67 -4.50 -1.79
N ARG A 531 -11.38 -4.30 -0.51
CA ARG A 531 -12.25 -4.62 0.62
C ARG A 531 -13.08 -3.38 0.98
N PRO A 532 -14.44 -3.45 1.10
CA PRO A 532 -15.22 -2.30 1.54
C PRO A 532 -14.86 -1.87 2.96
N MET A 533 -14.57 -0.58 3.14
CA MET A 533 -14.20 0.02 4.41
C MET A 533 -14.91 1.35 4.59
N PHE A 534 -15.41 1.59 5.80
CA PHE A 534 -16.22 2.75 6.14
C PHE A 534 -15.64 3.46 7.36
N TYR A 535 -15.65 4.80 7.31
CA TYR A 535 -15.22 5.63 8.42
C TYR A 535 -16.09 6.88 8.51
N TYR A 536 -17.11 6.85 9.35
CA TYR A 536 -18.08 7.93 9.48
C TYR A 536 -18.04 8.56 10.87
N THR A 537 -18.34 9.85 10.89
CA THR A 537 -18.58 10.60 12.14
C THR A 537 -20.02 10.47 12.63
N MET A 538 -20.89 9.87 11.85
CA MET A 538 -22.28 9.60 12.19
C MET A 538 -22.79 8.42 11.35
N TYR A 539 -23.56 7.53 11.97
CA TYR A 539 -24.19 6.38 11.33
C TYR A 539 -25.71 6.47 11.51
N THR A 540 -26.38 7.08 10.54
CA THR A 540 -27.85 7.07 10.47
C THR A 540 -28.38 5.74 9.95
N ASP A 541 -29.67 5.47 10.10
CA ASP A 541 -30.29 4.25 9.53
C ASP A 541 -30.14 4.19 8.01
N ARG A 542 -30.13 5.35 7.34
CA ARG A 542 -29.87 5.46 5.90
C ARG A 542 -28.42 5.12 5.54
N ASP A 543 -27.45 5.58 6.32
CA ASP A 543 -26.05 5.23 6.14
C ASP A 543 -25.85 3.71 6.28
N LEU A 544 -26.48 3.10 7.28
CA LEU A 544 -26.40 1.65 7.49
C LEU A 544 -27.09 0.85 6.39
N ALA A 545 -28.20 1.35 5.82
CA ALA A 545 -28.85 0.74 4.67
C ALA A 545 -27.96 0.80 3.41
N ASP A 546 -27.26 1.91 3.18
CA ASP A 546 -26.28 2.03 2.10
C ASP A 546 -25.09 1.08 2.29
N ILE A 547 -24.57 0.98 3.50
CA ILE A 547 -23.50 0.04 3.84
C ILE A 547 -23.96 -1.41 3.62
N LYS A 548 -25.21 -1.73 4.00
CA LYS A 548 -25.80 -3.05 3.75
C LYS A 548 -25.87 -3.38 2.27
N ARG A 549 -26.29 -2.42 1.43
CA ARG A 549 -26.33 -2.62 -0.02
C ARG A 549 -24.94 -2.96 -0.56
N MET A 550 -23.90 -2.22 -0.15
CA MET A 550 -22.51 -2.49 -0.55
C MET A 550 -22.00 -3.82 0.00
N TYR A 551 -22.36 -4.15 1.24
CA TYR A 551 -22.08 -5.46 1.84
C TYR A 551 -22.62 -6.59 0.97
N ASP A 552 -23.89 -6.51 0.52
CA ASP A 552 -24.52 -7.52 -0.32
C ASP A 552 -23.86 -7.61 -1.72
N GLN A 553 -23.56 -6.47 -2.33
CA GLN A 553 -22.88 -6.41 -3.62
C GLN A 553 -21.47 -7.03 -3.56
N TRP A 554 -20.79 -6.93 -2.42
CA TRP A 554 -19.47 -7.48 -2.23
C TRP A 554 -19.46 -8.98 -1.88
N GLN A 555 -20.54 -9.54 -1.31
CA GLN A 555 -20.57 -10.95 -0.90
C GLN A 555 -20.14 -11.93 -2.00
N PRO A 556 -20.56 -11.79 -3.28
CA PRO A 556 -20.10 -12.64 -4.36
C PRO A 556 -18.61 -12.49 -4.67
N LEU A 557 -18.00 -11.36 -4.33
CA LEU A 557 -16.61 -10.99 -4.67
C LEU A 557 -15.61 -11.27 -3.55
N LYS A 558 -16.07 -11.48 -2.31
CA LYS A 558 -15.19 -11.51 -1.11
C LYS A 558 -14.08 -12.55 -1.17
N HIS A 559 -14.32 -13.70 -1.82
CA HIS A 559 -13.32 -14.76 -1.96
C HIS A 559 -12.13 -14.33 -2.84
N LEU A 560 -12.32 -13.34 -3.72
CA LEU A 560 -11.27 -12.77 -4.57
C LEU A 560 -10.21 -11.99 -3.78
N GLN A 561 -10.46 -11.69 -2.50
CA GLN A 561 -9.44 -11.16 -1.59
C GLN A 561 -8.26 -12.14 -1.40
N LEU A 562 -8.49 -13.42 -1.60
CA LEU A 562 -7.49 -14.47 -1.46
C LEU A 562 -6.78 -14.81 -2.79
N GLU A 563 -7.28 -14.29 -3.92
CA GLU A 563 -6.75 -14.57 -5.25
C GLU A 563 -5.77 -13.49 -5.70
N PHE A 564 -4.79 -13.87 -6.49
CA PHE A 564 -3.93 -12.91 -7.16
C PHE A 564 -4.65 -12.30 -8.36
N ILE A 565 -4.54 -10.98 -8.53
CA ILE A 565 -4.94 -10.34 -9.78
C ILE A 565 -3.91 -10.70 -10.85
N HIS A 566 -4.37 -11.30 -11.94
CA HIS A 566 -3.55 -11.61 -13.11
C HIS A 566 -3.42 -10.39 -14.02
N GLU A 567 -4.55 -9.75 -14.36
CA GLU A 567 -4.58 -8.64 -15.30
C GLU A 567 -5.70 -7.66 -14.98
N HIS A 568 -5.43 -6.40 -15.25
CA HIS A 568 -6.46 -5.35 -15.32
C HIS A 568 -6.41 -4.75 -16.72
N VAL A 569 -7.55 -4.58 -17.34
CA VAL A 569 -7.65 -4.08 -18.72
C VAL A 569 -8.84 -3.14 -18.90
N ALA A 570 -8.61 -2.01 -19.55
CA ALA A 570 -9.69 -1.14 -20.02
C ALA A 570 -10.34 -1.78 -21.25
N LEU A 571 -11.65 -2.09 -21.18
CA LEU A 571 -12.43 -2.68 -22.28
C LEU A 571 -13.05 -1.61 -23.17
N ALA A 572 -13.47 -0.49 -22.57
CA ALA A 572 -14.02 0.68 -23.24
C ALA A 572 -13.86 1.91 -22.33
N PRO A 573 -14.15 3.14 -22.80
CA PRO A 573 -14.21 4.30 -21.92
C PRO A 573 -15.17 4.07 -20.77
N GLY A 574 -14.68 4.16 -19.52
CA GLY A 574 -15.46 3.90 -18.31
C GLY A 574 -15.73 2.42 -17.99
N VAL A 575 -15.23 1.47 -18.81
CA VAL A 575 -15.43 0.03 -18.57
C VAL A 575 -14.08 -0.67 -18.42
N ALA A 576 -13.91 -1.40 -17.34
CA ALA A 576 -12.70 -2.17 -17.07
C ALA A 576 -13.00 -3.59 -16.58
N ALA A 577 -12.07 -4.49 -16.83
CA ALA A 577 -12.10 -5.85 -16.32
C ALA A 577 -10.86 -6.13 -15.46
N THR A 578 -11.07 -6.81 -14.34
CA THR A 578 -10.01 -7.33 -13.48
C THR A 578 -10.09 -8.85 -13.47
N ARG A 579 -9.06 -9.49 -13.99
CA ARG A 579 -8.93 -10.94 -14.14
C ARG A 579 -8.07 -11.51 -13.03
N TYR A 580 -8.52 -12.61 -12.44
CA TYR A 580 -7.83 -13.28 -11.34
C TYR A 580 -7.18 -14.58 -11.82
N GLU A 581 -6.16 -15.06 -11.10
CA GLU A 581 -5.45 -16.30 -11.45
C GLU A 581 -6.32 -17.57 -11.35
N ASN A 582 -7.44 -17.51 -10.61
CA ASN A 582 -8.43 -18.61 -10.59
C ASN A 582 -9.35 -18.63 -11.83
N GLY A 583 -9.14 -17.70 -12.78
CA GLY A 583 -9.91 -17.58 -14.02
C GLY A 583 -11.19 -16.77 -13.90
N GLU A 584 -11.57 -16.30 -12.71
CA GLU A 584 -12.70 -15.38 -12.53
C GLU A 584 -12.33 -13.96 -12.96
N GLU A 585 -13.36 -13.18 -13.32
CA GLU A 585 -13.21 -11.84 -13.84
C GLU A 585 -14.32 -10.93 -13.32
N VAL A 586 -13.96 -9.76 -12.81
CA VAL A 586 -14.90 -8.72 -12.42
C VAL A 586 -14.88 -7.64 -13.48
N VAL A 587 -16.03 -7.40 -14.15
CA VAL A 587 -16.23 -6.30 -15.10
C VAL A 587 -17.00 -5.19 -14.41
N CYS A 588 -16.44 -3.99 -14.38
CA CYS A 588 -17.04 -2.78 -13.85
C CYS A 588 -17.34 -1.80 -14.99
N ASN A 589 -18.57 -1.30 -15.06
CA ASN A 589 -19.02 -0.34 -16.04
C ASN A 589 -19.45 0.97 -15.34
N ALA A 590 -18.57 1.94 -15.33
CA ALA A 590 -18.83 3.30 -14.81
C ALA A 590 -19.32 4.27 -15.90
N SER A 591 -19.76 3.77 -17.06
CA SER A 591 -20.35 4.59 -18.12
C SER A 591 -21.87 4.66 -18.00
N ASP A 592 -22.49 5.65 -18.66
CA ASP A 592 -23.95 5.82 -18.72
C ASP A 592 -24.66 4.85 -19.69
N ALA A 593 -23.91 3.97 -20.35
CA ALA A 593 -24.43 3.02 -21.34
C ALA A 593 -24.19 1.57 -20.91
N SER A 594 -25.11 0.68 -21.27
CA SER A 594 -24.90 -0.75 -21.06
C SER A 594 -23.75 -1.27 -21.93
N PHE A 595 -22.94 -2.16 -21.37
CA PHE A 595 -21.83 -2.80 -22.05
C PHE A 595 -22.08 -4.30 -22.22
N SER A 596 -21.89 -4.83 -23.42
CA SER A 596 -22.02 -6.27 -23.68
C SER A 596 -20.66 -6.95 -23.55
N TYR A 597 -20.57 -7.96 -22.72
CA TYR A 597 -19.33 -8.71 -22.47
C TYR A 597 -19.62 -10.21 -22.32
N ARG A 598 -18.93 -11.06 -23.08
CA ARG A 598 -19.09 -12.54 -23.04
C ARG A 598 -20.55 -13.00 -23.09
N GLY A 599 -21.36 -12.35 -23.96
CA GLY A 599 -22.78 -12.68 -24.13
C GLY A 599 -23.72 -12.20 -23.02
N ALA A 600 -23.21 -11.45 -22.05
CA ALA A 600 -24.01 -10.87 -20.97
C ALA A 600 -23.94 -9.34 -21.01
N THR A 601 -24.95 -8.69 -20.44
CA THR A 601 -25.00 -7.23 -20.30
C THR A 601 -24.53 -6.82 -18.91
N VAL A 602 -23.64 -5.82 -18.84
CA VAL A 602 -23.28 -5.08 -17.63
C VAL A 602 -23.93 -3.70 -17.75
N GLY A 603 -24.87 -3.38 -16.88
CA GLY A 603 -25.62 -2.13 -16.92
C GLY A 603 -24.77 -0.91 -16.62
N PRO A 604 -25.30 0.31 -16.81
CA PRO A 604 -24.65 1.55 -16.39
C PRO A 604 -24.41 1.55 -14.87
N HIS A 605 -23.23 1.98 -14.44
CA HIS A 605 -22.83 2.04 -13.02
C HIS A 605 -22.99 0.70 -12.28
N GLU A 606 -22.77 -0.41 -12.98
CA GLU A 606 -22.88 -1.77 -12.44
C GLU A 606 -21.57 -2.54 -12.58
N HIS A 607 -21.48 -3.61 -11.79
CA HIS A 607 -20.42 -4.61 -11.92
C HIS A 607 -21.02 -6.00 -12.13
N ARG A 608 -20.20 -6.90 -12.68
CA ARG A 608 -20.58 -8.31 -12.84
C ARG A 608 -19.39 -9.22 -12.68
N LEU A 609 -19.56 -10.29 -11.89
CA LEU A 609 -18.63 -11.38 -11.78
C LEU A 609 -18.90 -12.39 -12.90
N PHE A 610 -17.83 -12.77 -13.59
CA PHE A 610 -17.81 -13.84 -14.61
C PHE A 610 -16.95 -14.99 -14.10
N GLY A 611 -17.45 -16.21 -14.25
CA GLY A 611 -16.67 -17.41 -14.02
C GLY A 611 -15.54 -17.59 -15.06
N PRO A 612 -14.65 -18.58 -14.83
CA PRO A 612 -13.60 -18.91 -15.79
C PRO A 612 -14.17 -19.08 -17.19
N ALA A 613 -13.46 -18.57 -18.20
CA ALA A 613 -13.85 -18.80 -19.60
C ALA A 613 -13.85 -20.31 -19.83
N GLU A 614 -14.98 -20.84 -20.32
CA GLU A 614 -14.97 -22.22 -20.83
C GLU A 614 -13.90 -22.29 -21.93
N VAL A 615 -12.87 -23.09 -21.65
CA VAL A 615 -11.88 -23.41 -22.68
C VAL A 615 -12.66 -24.16 -23.75
N ALA A 616 -12.91 -23.53 -24.87
CA ALA A 616 -13.48 -24.21 -26.05
C ALA A 616 -12.56 -25.42 -26.33
N ARG A 617 -13.10 -26.63 -26.03
CA ARG A 617 -12.43 -27.90 -26.24
C ARG A 617 -12.29 -28.19 -27.74
#